data_04a5d014926528cd7cc67681fe615dab
#
_entry.id   04a5d014926528cd7cc67681fe615dab
#
_cell.length_a   1.000
_cell.length_b   1.000
_cell.length_c   1.000
_cell.angle_alpha   90.00
_cell.angle_beta   90.00
_cell.angle_gamma   90.00
#
_symmetry.space_group_name_H-M   'P 1'
#
loop_
_entity.id
_entity.type
_entity.pdbx_description
1 polymer ?
#
loop_
_entity_poly.entity_id
_entity_poly.type
_entity_poly.pdbx_seq_one_letter_code
_entity_poly.pdbx_strand_id
1 'polypeptide(L)'
;MFSVNIDKIVNMTDNEKRCHDEVRETVKSELNGGKVLAVTRNGIGPFRFFPSFVCAGEKVLFIDADIMSEIFLGKYKLGKNLKGVADFLKKPSQMYDLICKTNNPQFDIIFTGVLDDGVISEDEESMMKQFIDMYSDKYDRIVLSSDVDGRIAKYCDGTVIMYEESEFGELSAEKYTNELENNKCNVLGVVINE
;
A
#
# COMPACT_ATOMS: atom_id res chain seq x y z
N MET A 1 11.63 -15.36 -13.59
CA MET A 1 10.51 -14.81 -12.83
C MET A 1 10.95 -14.73 -11.38
N PHE A 2 10.96 -13.55 -10.81
CA PHE A 2 11.37 -13.32 -9.43
C PHE A 2 10.17 -13.66 -8.51
N SER A 3 10.41 -14.39 -7.43
CA SER A 3 9.36 -14.76 -6.49
C SER A 3 9.79 -14.42 -5.07
N VAL A 4 8.89 -13.80 -4.30
CA VAL A 4 9.10 -13.43 -2.90
C VAL A 4 8.39 -14.41 -2.00
N ASN A 5 9.10 -14.92 -0.98
CA ASN A 5 8.48 -15.72 0.07
C ASN A 5 7.92 -14.81 1.16
N ILE A 6 6.61 -14.90 1.38
CA ILE A 6 5.86 -14.10 2.35
C ILE A 6 5.44 -14.86 3.61
N ASP A 7 5.85 -16.12 3.79
CA ASP A 7 5.41 -16.95 4.91
C ASP A 7 5.58 -16.28 6.27
N LYS A 8 6.70 -15.55 6.45
CA LYS A 8 6.97 -14.83 7.72
C LYS A 8 6.03 -13.64 7.95
N ILE A 9 5.42 -13.13 6.89
CA ILE A 9 4.55 -11.95 6.94
C ILE A 9 3.12 -12.39 7.19
N VAL A 10 2.72 -13.52 6.61
CA VAL A 10 1.39 -14.10 6.74
C VAL A 10 1.24 -14.87 8.07
N ASN A 11 2.35 -15.22 8.72
CA ASN A 11 2.34 -15.95 9.97
C ASN A 11 2.04 -15.02 11.15
N MET A 12 0.77 -14.93 11.48
CA MET A 12 0.22 -14.16 12.59
C MET A 12 -0.30 -15.09 13.69
N THR A 13 -0.25 -14.65 14.92
CA THR A 13 -0.92 -15.29 16.05
C THR A 13 -2.46 -15.23 15.86
N ASP A 14 -3.20 -16.07 16.57
CA ASP A 14 -4.67 -16.06 16.48
C ASP A 14 -5.26 -14.73 16.95
N ASN A 15 -4.61 -14.03 17.90
CA ASN A 15 -5.04 -12.72 18.37
C ASN A 15 -4.81 -11.64 17.31
N GLU A 16 -3.63 -11.60 16.70
CA GLU A 16 -3.33 -10.68 15.59
C GLU A 16 -4.31 -10.90 14.42
N LYS A 17 -4.58 -12.15 14.05
CA LYS A 17 -5.57 -12.46 13.00
C LYS A 17 -6.93 -11.87 13.32
N ARG A 18 -7.43 -12.06 14.56
CA ARG A 18 -8.74 -11.56 14.97
C ARG A 18 -8.77 -10.02 14.89
N CYS A 19 -7.76 -9.33 15.41
CA CYS A 19 -7.69 -7.87 15.33
C CYS A 19 -7.67 -7.38 13.89
N HIS A 20 -6.86 -7.99 13.04
CA HIS A 20 -6.81 -7.64 11.63
C HIS A 20 -8.10 -7.95 10.88
N ASP A 21 -8.80 -9.03 11.24
CA ASP A 21 -10.10 -9.36 10.66
C ASP A 21 -11.18 -8.32 11.03
N GLU A 22 -11.21 -7.86 12.27
CA GLU A 22 -12.13 -6.81 12.72
C GLU A 22 -11.85 -5.48 11.98
N VAL A 23 -10.60 -5.08 11.87
CA VAL A 23 -10.19 -3.88 11.12
C VAL A 23 -10.54 -4.02 9.63
N ARG A 24 -10.27 -5.18 9.03
CA ARG A 24 -10.63 -5.45 7.64
C ARG A 24 -12.12 -5.30 7.37
N GLU A 25 -12.98 -5.88 8.21
CA GLU A 25 -14.44 -5.79 8.01
C GLU A 25 -14.93 -4.34 8.14
N THR A 26 -14.37 -3.57 9.08
CA THR A 26 -14.67 -2.14 9.22
C THR A 26 -14.25 -1.38 7.95
N VAL A 27 -13.01 -1.59 7.49
CA VAL A 27 -12.50 -0.94 6.28
C VAL A 27 -13.34 -1.31 5.05
N LYS A 28 -13.74 -2.57 4.90
CA LYS A 28 -14.60 -3.01 3.78
C LYS A 28 -15.96 -2.33 3.81
N SER A 29 -16.54 -2.14 4.99
CA SER A 29 -17.80 -1.43 5.16
C SER A 29 -17.68 0.04 4.72
N GLU A 30 -16.63 0.73 5.18
CA GLU A 30 -16.40 2.14 4.87
C GLU A 30 -16.01 2.36 3.39
N LEU A 31 -15.30 1.43 2.77
CA LEU A 31 -14.98 1.48 1.34
C LEU A 31 -16.22 1.39 0.43
N ASN A 32 -17.35 0.92 0.94
CA ASN A 32 -18.64 0.87 0.24
C ASN A 32 -18.52 0.32 -1.21
N GLY A 33 -17.82 -0.80 -1.36
CA GLY A 33 -17.57 -1.45 -2.64
C GLY A 33 -16.31 -1.01 -3.38
N GLY A 34 -15.60 0.01 -2.90
CA GLY A 34 -14.27 0.37 -3.41
C GLY A 34 -13.25 -0.76 -3.24
N LYS A 35 -12.26 -0.80 -4.11
CA LYS A 35 -11.25 -1.87 -4.15
C LYS A 35 -9.85 -1.41 -3.76
N VAL A 36 -9.58 -0.13 -3.84
CA VAL A 36 -8.23 0.45 -3.73
C VAL A 36 -8.07 1.15 -2.40
N LEU A 37 -7.21 0.61 -1.56
CA LEU A 37 -6.95 1.11 -0.22
C LEU A 37 -5.52 1.63 -0.11
N ALA A 38 -5.36 2.89 0.26
CA ALA A 38 -4.09 3.43 0.69
C ALA A 38 -3.89 3.22 2.19
N VAL A 39 -2.66 2.94 2.58
CA VAL A 39 -2.24 2.93 3.98
C VAL A 39 -1.06 3.87 4.13
N THR A 40 -1.19 4.85 5.02
CA THR A 40 -0.17 5.88 5.24
C THR A 40 0.52 5.71 6.58
N ARG A 41 1.68 6.33 6.69
CA ARG A 41 2.43 6.61 7.90
C ARG A 41 3.23 5.48 8.54
N ASN A 42 3.08 4.22 8.18
CA ASN A 42 3.95 3.22 8.80
C ASN A 42 4.53 2.21 7.82
N GLY A 43 5.85 2.22 7.72
CA GLY A 43 6.59 1.47 6.73
C GLY A 43 6.39 -0.05 6.71
N ILE A 44 6.04 -0.70 7.82
CA ILE A 44 5.77 -2.13 7.87
C ILE A 44 4.31 -2.43 8.16
N GLY A 45 3.60 -1.51 8.82
CA GLY A 45 2.19 -1.66 9.19
C GLY A 45 1.29 -2.03 8.02
N PRO A 46 1.37 -1.33 6.86
CA PRO A 46 0.59 -1.69 5.67
C PRO A 46 0.81 -3.14 5.26
N PHE A 47 2.05 -3.60 5.36
CA PHE A 47 2.43 -4.95 4.96
C PHE A 47 1.93 -6.04 5.90
N ARG A 48 1.61 -5.72 7.15
CA ARG A 48 0.98 -6.66 8.09
C ARG A 48 -0.54 -6.71 7.94
N PHE A 49 -1.15 -5.61 7.51
CA PHE A 49 -2.59 -5.52 7.39
C PHE A 49 -3.15 -6.28 6.17
N PHE A 50 -2.49 -6.24 5.01
CA PHE A 50 -3.00 -6.89 3.80
C PHE A 50 -3.20 -8.42 3.91
N PRO A 51 -2.40 -9.19 4.71
CA PRO A 51 -2.63 -10.62 4.82
C PRO A 51 -4.04 -10.99 5.27
N SER A 52 -4.74 -10.12 6.01
CA SER A 52 -6.12 -10.36 6.43
C SER A 52 -7.07 -10.50 5.23
N PHE A 53 -6.87 -9.72 4.16
CA PHE A 53 -7.66 -9.84 2.93
C PHE A 53 -7.36 -11.15 2.20
N VAL A 54 -6.09 -11.55 2.13
CA VAL A 54 -5.68 -12.83 1.55
C VAL A 54 -6.25 -14.01 2.33
N CYS A 55 -6.25 -13.95 3.66
CA CYS A 55 -6.84 -14.97 4.52
C CYS A 55 -8.37 -15.05 4.35
N ALA A 56 -9.01 -13.94 4.00
CA ALA A 56 -10.43 -13.90 3.65
C ALA A 56 -10.74 -14.44 2.23
N GLY A 57 -9.73 -14.86 1.48
CA GLY A 57 -9.89 -15.44 0.15
C GLY A 57 -9.86 -14.41 -0.98
N GLU A 58 -9.56 -13.12 -0.69
CA GLU A 58 -9.43 -12.09 -1.72
C GLU A 58 -8.11 -12.25 -2.48
N LYS A 59 -8.12 -11.99 -3.77
CA LYS A 59 -6.91 -11.85 -4.58
C LYS A 59 -6.37 -10.43 -4.43
N VAL A 60 -5.21 -10.28 -3.82
CA VAL A 60 -4.65 -9.01 -3.39
C VAL A 60 -3.42 -8.63 -4.21
N LEU A 61 -3.37 -7.38 -4.65
CA LEU A 61 -2.16 -6.74 -5.13
C LEU A 61 -1.67 -5.73 -4.09
N PHE A 62 -0.46 -5.92 -3.58
CA PHE A 62 0.22 -4.90 -2.80
C PHE A 62 1.10 -4.06 -3.70
N ILE A 63 0.98 -2.73 -3.58
CA ILE A 63 1.80 -1.77 -4.32
C ILE A 63 2.58 -0.93 -3.30
N ASP A 64 3.90 -1.07 -3.32
CA ASP A 64 4.78 -0.19 -2.57
C ASP A 64 4.93 1.13 -3.34
N ALA A 65 4.08 2.09 -2.99
CA ALA A 65 4.05 3.41 -3.59
C ALA A 65 4.62 4.51 -2.65
N ASP A 66 5.17 4.11 -1.51
CA ASP A 66 5.96 5.02 -0.67
C ASP A 66 7.37 5.18 -1.24
N ILE A 67 7.46 6.05 -2.23
CA ILE A 67 8.65 6.25 -3.05
C ILE A 67 9.81 6.87 -2.25
N MET A 68 9.51 7.44 -1.09
CA MET A 68 10.49 8.14 -0.25
C MET A 68 11.15 7.24 0.80
N SER A 69 10.55 6.10 1.15
CA SER A 69 10.99 5.39 2.35
C SER A 69 11.93 4.20 2.11
N GLU A 70 12.14 3.75 0.86
CA GLU A 70 13.02 2.62 0.49
C GLU A 70 12.92 1.36 1.41
N ILE A 71 11.86 1.26 2.22
CA ILE A 71 11.73 0.29 3.32
C ILE A 71 11.88 -1.15 2.81
N PHE A 72 11.30 -1.44 1.65
CA PHE A 72 11.33 -2.79 1.11
C PHE A 72 12.61 -3.11 0.34
N LEU A 73 13.24 -2.14 -0.31
CA LEU A 73 14.48 -2.34 -1.07
C LEU A 73 15.62 -2.84 -0.17
N GLY A 74 15.79 -2.24 1.02
CA GLY A 74 16.79 -2.65 1.99
C GLY A 74 16.50 -4.01 2.65
N LYS A 75 15.23 -4.24 3.00
CA LYS A 75 14.82 -5.43 3.77
C LYS A 75 14.84 -6.74 2.98
N TYR A 76 14.49 -6.69 1.70
CA TYR A 76 14.37 -7.89 0.86
C TYR A 76 15.59 -8.12 -0.05
N LYS A 77 16.63 -7.28 0.04
CA LYS A 77 17.81 -7.35 -0.85
C LYS A 77 17.41 -7.44 -2.33
N LEU A 78 16.38 -6.69 -2.68
CA LEU A 78 15.88 -6.62 -4.05
C LEU A 78 17.01 -6.09 -4.93
N GLY A 79 17.26 -6.75 -6.07
CA GLY A 79 18.36 -6.36 -6.95
C GLY A 79 18.20 -4.94 -7.50
N LYS A 80 19.31 -4.25 -7.75
CA LYS A 80 19.35 -2.87 -8.26
C LYS A 80 18.61 -2.64 -9.60
N ASN A 81 18.15 -3.69 -10.27
CA ASN A 81 17.46 -3.63 -11.56
C ASN A 81 15.97 -3.92 -11.46
N LEU A 82 15.41 -3.98 -10.25
CA LEU A 82 13.98 -4.21 -10.07
C LEU A 82 13.21 -2.97 -10.54
N LYS A 83 12.35 -3.17 -11.54
CA LYS A 83 11.43 -2.15 -12.01
C LYS A 83 10.20 -2.09 -11.11
N GLY A 84 9.64 -0.90 -10.93
CA GLY A 84 8.52 -0.67 -10.04
C GLY A 84 7.66 0.53 -10.43
N VAL A 85 6.91 1.02 -9.46
CA VAL A 85 6.00 2.16 -9.61
C VAL A 85 6.71 3.38 -10.21
N ALA A 86 7.89 3.72 -9.68
CA ALA A 86 8.66 4.87 -10.12
C ALA A 86 9.07 4.81 -11.60
N ASP A 87 9.41 3.61 -12.08
CA ASP A 87 9.76 3.42 -13.49
C ASP A 87 8.55 3.66 -14.41
N PHE A 88 7.37 3.20 -13.99
CA PHE A 88 6.14 3.45 -14.74
C PHE A 88 5.80 4.96 -14.75
N LEU A 89 5.83 5.61 -13.60
CA LEU A 89 5.49 7.02 -13.50
C LEU A 89 6.38 7.89 -14.39
N LYS A 90 7.67 7.59 -14.46
CA LYS A 90 8.63 8.29 -15.33
C LYS A 90 8.47 7.98 -16.82
N LYS A 91 8.05 6.76 -17.17
CA LYS A 91 7.93 6.32 -18.57
C LYS A 91 6.69 5.44 -18.78
N PRO A 92 5.47 6.00 -18.70
CA PRO A 92 4.23 5.23 -18.78
C PRO A 92 4.04 4.49 -20.11
N SER A 93 4.70 4.95 -21.18
CA SER A 93 4.63 4.32 -22.50
C SER A 93 5.45 3.03 -22.62
N GLN A 94 6.34 2.75 -21.67
CA GLN A 94 7.06 1.48 -21.63
C GLN A 94 6.23 0.44 -20.87
N MET A 95 5.95 -0.67 -21.56
CA MET A 95 5.34 -1.82 -20.91
C MET A 95 6.38 -2.54 -20.05
N TYR A 96 6.23 -2.44 -18.74
CA TYR A 96 7.05 -3.18 -17.79
C TYR A 96 6.26 -4.36 -17.23
N ASP A 97 6.92 -5.50 -17.04
CA ASP A 97 6.41 -6.56 -16.18
C ASP A 97 6.80 -6.21 -14.72
N LEU A 98 5.90 -5.50 -14.04
CA LEU A 98 6.14 -4.98 -12.69
C LEU A 98 5.66 -5.94 -11.59
N ILE A 99 4.85 -6.95 -11.96
CA ILE A 99 4.27 -7.86 -10.99
C ILE A 99 5.33 -8.85 -10.51
N CYS A 100 5.64 -8.78 -9.24
CA CYS A 100 6.42 -9.79 -8.54
C CYS A 100 5.48 -10.82 -7.91
N LYS A 101 5.58 -12.06 -8.39
CA LYS A 101 4.82 -13.18 -7.83
C LYS A 101 5.35 -13.54 -6.44
N THR A 102 4.43 -13.94 -5.55
CA THR A 102 4.82 -14.51 -4.26
C THR A 102 4.61 -16.03 -4.25
N ASN A 103 4.97 -16.66 -3.15
CA ASN A 103 4.66 -18.07 -2.93
C ASN A 103 3.18 -18.32 -2.57
N ASN A 104 2.36 -17.25 -2.42
CA ASN A 104 0.91 -17.34 -2.28
C ASN A 104 0.23 -16.95 -3.60
N PRO A 105 -0.56 -17.84 -4.25
CA PRO A 105 -1.16 -17.55 -5.55
C PRO A 105 -2.20 -16.41 -5.54
N GLN A 106 -2.72 -16.06 -4.36
CA GLN A 106 -3.67 -14.96 -4.20
C GLN A 106 -3.01 -13.61 -3.88
N PHE A 107 -1.68 -13.56 -3.84
CA PHE A 107 -0.96 -12.36 -3.44
C PHE A 107 0.19 -12.04 -4.39
N ASP A 108 0.16 -10.85 -4.95
CA ASP A 108 1.20 -10.31 -5.81
C ASP A 108 1.71 -8.98 -5.24
N ILE A 109 2.94 -8.60 -5.60
CA ILE A 109 3.58 -7.37 -5.15
C ILE A 109 4.07 -6.57 -6.36
N ILE A 110 3.91 -5.25 -6.31
CA ILE A 110 4.65 -4.30 -7.14
C ILE A 110 5.49 -3.44 -6.19
N PHE A 111 6.79 -3.41 -6.43
CA PHE A 111 7.71 -2.61 -5.62
C PHE A 111 7.81 -1.18 -6.14
N THR A 112 8.41 -0.31 -5.33
CA THR A 112 8.63 1.09 -5.67
C THR A 112 9.47 1.27 -6.93
N GLY A 113 10.46 0.40 -7.16
CA GLY A 113 11.49 0.60 -8.20
C GLY A 113 12.62 1.49 -7.71
N VAL A 114 13.46 1.96 -8.61
CA VAL A 114 14.61 2.81 -8.29
C VAL A 114 14.38 4.22 -8.84
N LEU A 115 14.43 5.20 -7.98
CA LEU A 115 14.45 6.61 -8.36
C LEU A 115 15.90 7.11 -8.41
N ASP A 116 16.34 7.55 -9.58
CA ASP A 116 17.70 8.08 -9.74
C ASP A 116 17.90 9.44 -9.06
N ASP A 117 16.82 10.23 -8.91
CA ASP A 117 16.81 11.58 -8.38
C ASP A 117 15.85 11.81 -7.18
N GLY A 118 15.13 10.78 -6.78
CA GLY A 118 14.23 10.80 -5.60
C GLY A 118 13.00 11.70 -5.73
N VAL A 119 12.76 12.31 -6.90
CA VAL A 119 11.67 13.28 -7.08
C VAL A 119 10.69 12.79 -8.13
N ILE A 120 9.40 12.86 -7.80
CA ILE A 120 8.30 12.67 -8.75
C ILE A 120 7.60 14.02 -8.94
N SER A 121 7.49 14.45 -10.19
CA SER A 121 6.75 15.65 -10.56
C SER A 121 5.23 15.44 -10.42
N GLU A 122 4.47 16.54 -10.38
CA GLU A 122 3.00 16.47 -10.34
C GLU A 122 2.41 15.78 -11.58
N ASP A 123 3.01 15.95 -12.73
CA ASP A 123 2.58 15.28 -13.97
C ASP A 123 2.79 13.76 -13.88
N GLU A 124 3.94 13.33 -13.39
CA GLU A 124 4.24 11.92 -13.16
C GLU A 124 3.31 11.32 -12.09
N GLU A 125 3.07 12.05 -11.00
CA GLU A 125 2.14 11.65 -9.95
C GLU A 125 0.71 11.43 -10.51
N SER A 126 0.25 12.29 -11.43
CA SER A 126 -1.07 12.16 -12.04
C SER A 126 -1.27 10.85 -12.80
N MET A 127 -0.19 10.19 -13.23
CA MET A 127 -0.23 8.89 -13.88
C MET A 127 -0.58 7.74 -12.91
N MET A 128 -0.57 8.00 -11.59
CA MET A 128 -0.88 6.98 -10.59
C MET A 128 -2.29 6.41 -10.73
N LYS A 129 -3.27 7.26 -11.07
CA LYS A 129 -4.64 6.80 -11.34
C LYS A 129 -4.67 5.78 -12.47
N GLN A 130 -4.02 6.08 -13.59
CA GLN A 130 -3.90 5.16 -14.72
C GLN A 130 -3.19 3.86 -14.32
N PHE A 131 -2.14 3.97 -13.51
CA PHE A 131 -1.41 2.82 -13.00
C PHE A 131 -2.30 1.87 -12.19
N ILE A 132 -3.08 2.41 -11.26
CA ILE A 132 -4.03 1.64 -10.45
C ILE A 132 -5.09 0.98 -11.34
N ASP A 133 -5.66 1.74 -12.27
CA ASP A 133 -6.73 1.25 -13.17
C ASP A 133 -6.29 0.07 -14.05
N MET A 134 -4.99 -0.05 -14.39
CA MET A 134 -4.45 -1.20 -15.13
C MET A 134 -4.59 -2.53 -14.40
N TYR A 135 -4.75 -2.50 -13.08
CA TYR A 135 -4.79 -3.70 -12.24
C TYR A 135 -6.15 -3.93 -11.57
N SER A 136 -7.03 -2.95 -11.50
CA SER A 136 -8.29 -2.99 -10.74
C SER A 136 -9.24 -4.12 -11.16
N ASP A 137 -9.20 -4.54 -12.43
CA ASP A 137 -10.02 -5.67 -12.93
C ASP A 137 -9.40 -7.04 -12.66
N LYS A 138 -8.13 -7.09 -12.23
CA LYS A 138 -7.38 -8.34 -12.08
C LYS A 138 -7.32 -8.82 -10.63
N TYR A 139 -7.65 -7.94 -9.68
CA TYR A 139 -7.57 -8.17 -8.25
C TYR A 139 -8.88 -7.78 -7.56
N ASP A 140 -9.18 -8.48 -6.47
CA ASP A 140 -10.33 -8.17 -5.62
C ASP A 140 -10.02 -6.96 -4.74
N ARG A 141 -8.74 -6.81 -4.35
CA ARG A 141 -8.22 -5.74 -3.52
C ARG A 141 -6.86 -5.26 -4.01
N ILE A 142 -6.67 -3.94 -4.04
CA ILE A 142 -5.37 -3.30 -4.22
C ILE A 142 -5.06 -2.52 -2.95
N VAL A 143 -3.93 -2.81 -2.31
CA VAL A 143 -3.46 -2.10 -1.12
C VAL A 143 -2.16 -1.38 -1.46
N LEU A 144 -2.15 -0.07 -1.26
CA LEU A 144 -0.96 0.75 -1.50
C LEU A 144 -0.34 1.18 -0.17
N SER A 145 0.98 1.02 -0.05
CA SER A 145 1.74 1.83 0.90
C SER A 145 1.93 3.22 0.29
N SER A 146 1.42 4.25 0.95
CA SER A 146 1.50 5.63 0.45
C SER A 146 2.43 6.47 1.32
N ASP A 147 2.96 7.53 0.72
CA ASP A 147 3.74 8.55 1.40
C ASP A 147 2.93 9.27 2.50
N VAL A 148 3.65 9.92 3.40
CA VAL A 148 3.05 10.65 4.52
C VAL A 148 2.26 11.90 4.09
N ASP A 149 2.53 12.44 2.91
CA ASP A 149 1.84 13.63 2.40
C ASP A 149 0.51 13.28 1.71
N GLY A 150 0.20 11.99 1.54
CA GLY A 150 -1.03 11.52 0.91
C GLY A 150 -1.13 11.80 -0.59
N ARG A 151 -0.02 12.15 -1.24
CA ARG A 151 0.02 12.51 -2.67
C ARG A 151 -0.49 11.39 -3.55
N ILE A 152 -0.18 10.16 -3.19
CA ILE A 152 -0.64 8.96 -3.90
C ILE A 152 -2.00 8.49 -3.37
N ALA A 153 -2.23 8.62 -2.06
CA ALA A 153 -3.46 8.16 -1.40
C ALA A 153 -4.73 8.79 -1.96
N LYS A 154 -4.67 10.03 -2.46
CA LYS A 154 -5.83 10.71 -3.09
C LYS A 154 -6.39 10.02 -4.33
N TYR A 155 -5.65 9.09 -4.94
CA TYR A 155 -6.10 8.30 -6.10
C TYR A 155 -6.76 6.97 -5.70
N CYS A 156 -6.86 6.69 -4.40
CA CYS A 156 -7.45 5.49 -3.85
C CYS A 156 -8.90 5.69 -3.42
N ASP A 157 -9.65 4.61 -3.29
CA ASP A 157 -11.06 4.65 -2.85
C ASP A 157 -11.16 4.99 -1.36
N GLY A 158 -10.14 4.66 -0.58
CA GLY A 158 -10.05 5.00 0.84
C GLY A 158 -8.62 4.99 1.36
N THR A 159 -8.41 5.65 2.48
CA THR A 159 -7.11 5.78 3.15
C THR A 159 -7.23 5.41 4.62
N VAL A 160 -6.37 4.50 5.08
CA VAL A 160 -6.20 4.16 6.49
C VAL A 160 -4.87 4.75 6.98
N ILE A 161 -4.92 5.40 8.13
CA ILE A 161 -3.73 5.91 8.81
C ILE A 161 -3.30 4.87 9.84
N MET A 162 -2.07 4.39 9.78
CA MET A 162 -1.54 3.44 10.77
C MET A 162 -0.52 4.13 11.69
N TYR A 163 -0.70 3.94 12.98
CA TYR A 163 0.25 4.35 14.01
C TYR A 163 0.75 3.14 14.79
N GLU A 164 2.02 3.15 15.18
CA GLU A 164 2.45 2.37 16.32
C GLU A 164 1.96 3.04 17.60
N GLU A 165 1.58 2.27 18.63
CA GLU A 165 1.05 2.80 19.88
C GLU A 165 1.96 3.88 20.50
N SER A 166 3.28 3.64 20.45
CA SER A 166 4.29 4.57 20.98
C SER A 166 4.35 5.92 20.25
N GLU A 167 3.81 6.01 19.04
CA GLU A 167 3.81 7.22 18.20
C GLU A 167 2.45 7.91 18.16
N PHE A 168 1.42 7.24 18.69
CA PHE A 168 0.06 7.76 18.65
C PHE A 168 -0.14 8.94 19.62
N GLY A 169 -0.71 10.02 19.10
CA GLY A 169 -1.19 11.16 19.86
C GLY A 169 -2.45 11.71 19.23
N GLU A 170 -3.52 11.81 20.00
CA GLU A 170 -4.86 12.17 19.51
C GLU A 170 -4.86 13.47 18.70
N LEU A 171 -4.26 14.54 19.24
CA LEU A 171 -4.17 15.84 18.55
C LEU A 171 -3.33 15.78 17.27
N SER A 172 -2.26 14.99 17.26
CA SER A 172 -1.42 14.83 16.08
C SER A 172 -2.10 13.98 15.00
N ALA A 173 -2.87 12.99 15.42
CA ALA A 173 -3.66 12.17 14.52
C ALA A 173 -4.80 12.97 13.86
N GLU A 174 -5.53 13.77 14.64
CA GLU A 174 -6.57 14.68 14.13
C GLU A 174 -5.99 15.67 13.12
N LYS A 175 -4.88 16.32 13.47
CA LYS A 175 -4.21 17.26 12.56
C LYS A 175 -3.81 16.58 11.24
N TYR A 176 -3.21 15.40 11.33
CA TYR A 176 -2.77 14.66 10.15
C TYR A 176 -3.95 14.18 9.29
N THR A 177 -5.04 13.74 9.92
CA THR A 177 -6.30 13.40 9.22
C THR A 177 -6.79 14.59 8.41
N ASN A 178 -6.87 15.78 9.04
CA ASN A 178 -7.30 17.01 8.36
C ASN A 178 -6.37 17.39 7.20
N GLU A 179 -5.05 17.19 7.34
CA GLU A 179 -4.08 17.42 6.26
C GLU A 179 -4.34 16.51 5.06
N LEU A 180 -4.57 15.21 5.29
CA LEU A 180 -4.89 14.25 4.23
C LEU A 180 -6.22 14.57 3.55
N GLU A 181 -7.26 14.92 4.30
CA GLU A 181 -8.56 15.32 3.76
C GLU A 181 -8.46 16.58 2.92
N ASN A 182 -7.67 17.58 3.34
CA ASN A 182 -7.37 18.78 2.55
C ASN A 182 -6.65 18.42 1.24
N ASN A 183 -5.83 17.37 1.24
CA ASN A 183 -5.19 16.82 0.05
C ASN A 183 -6.10 15.90 -0.76
N LYS A 184 -7.40 15.86 -0.45
CA LYS A 184 -8.45 15.09 -1.15
C LYS A 184 -8.36 13.57 -0.94
N CYS A 185 -7.72 13.13 0.11
CA CYS A 185 -7.78 11.72 0.51
C CYS A 185 -9.12 11.43 1.20
N ASN A 186 -9.71 10.29 0.88
CA ASN A 186 -10.87 9.77 1.60
C ASN A 186 -10.41 8.98 2.83
N VAL A 187 -10.27 9.64 3.98
CA VAL A 187 -9.78 9.01 5.20
C VAL A 187 -10.89 8.18 5.85
N LEU A 188 -10.68 6.86 5.95
CA LEU A 188 -11.62 5.92 6.56
C LEU A 188 -11.45 5.82 8.08
N GLY A 189 -10.25 6.09 8.57
CA GLY A 189 -9.95 6.05 10.00
C GLY A 189 -8.48 5.85 10.32
N VAL A 190 -8.25 5.72 11.63
CA VAL A 190 -6.93 5.51 12.24
C VAL A 190 -6.87 4.11 12.85
N VAL A 191 -5.82 3.38 12.60
CA VAL A 191 -5.50 2.10 13.21
C VAL A 191 -4.26 2.27 14.07
N ILE A 192 -4.35 1.85 15.32
CA ILE A 192 -3.23 1.83 16.26
C ILE A 192 -2.78 0.39 16.39
N ASN A 193 -1.50 0.14 16.12
CA ASN A 193 -0.87 -1.16 16.19
C ASN A 193 -0.11 -1.26 17.53
N GLU A 194 -0.49 -2.24 18.36
CA GLU A 194 0.13 -2.55 19.65
C GLU A 194 1.40 -3.38 19.50
#